data_ccbb4bb1f18643543425f04e2cdef3fd
#
_entry.id   ccbb4bb1f18643543425f04e2cdef3fd
#
_cell.length_a   1.000
_cell.length_b   1.000
_cell.length_c   1.000
_cell.angle_alpha   90.00
_cell.angle_beta   90.00
_cell.angle_gamma   90.00
#
_symmetry.space_group_name_H-M   'P 1'
#
loop_
_entity.id
_entity.type
_entity.pdbx_description
1 polymer ?
#
loop_
_entity_poly.entity_id
_entity_poly.type
_entity_poly.pdbx_seq_one_letter_code
_entity_poly.pdbx_strand_id
1 'polypeptide(L)'
;VPYFDAASSAPLHPVARQALLAALDEGWADPARLYREGRRARLLLDAAREAAADAVGVRPDELTFTSSGTRALHDGIAGALAGRRRAGRHLVHSAVEHSAVLHAAAAHEAAGGTVAEVPVDRAGRVAPGAYAAALRAAPGPTALACLQSANHEVGTRQPVAEAAAECAEAGVPLLVDAAQSLAFGPVPGDWSLLTASAHKWGGPSGVGLLAVRKGVRFAPQGPADERESGRAPGFENIPAVLAAAASLRAVREEAAAEAERLRELVDRIRARVPRLVPDVEVVGDPERRLPHLVTFSCLYVDGEALLHELDRAGFSVSSGSSCTSGTLTPSHVLRAMGVLSEGNVRVSLPLGTAEEDVERFLAVLPDVVRGVRGRLGAPERAEEATAASAGSASGDSGVSAGPAGSAGPGAGGPGAGGPGDEEAELVVDSLGKLCPIPVIELAKVIGEVPVGGLVTVLADDEAARLDIPAWCAMRGHTYEGERPADRGTAYRVRRRA
;
A
#
# COMPACT_ATOMS: atom_id res chain seq x y z
N VAL A 1 -3.91 3.36 -25.43
CA VAL A 1 -3.99 2.49 -24.23
C VAL A 1 -3.93 3.40 -23.02
N PRO A 2 -4.97 3.44 -22.18
CA PRO A 2 -4.94 4.18 -20.92
C PRO A 2 -3.87 3.64 -19.98
N TYR A 3 -3.03 4.55 -19.52
CA TYR A 3 -2.00 4.27 -18.54
C TYR A 3 -2.50 4.69 -17.15
N PHE A 4 -2.76 3.72 -16.29
CA PHE A 4 -3.33 3.92 -14.95
C PHE A 4 -2.38 3.47 -13.84
N ASP A 5 -1.07 3.69 -14.04
CA ASP A 5 -0.03 3.34 -13.07
C ASP A 5 0.92 4.52 -12.74
N ALA A 6 0.35 5.73 -12.64
CA ALA A 6 1.10 6.94 -12.31
C ALA A 6 1.81 6.88 -10.94
N ALA A 7 1.28 6.09 -9.99
CA ALA A 7 1.92 5.88 -8.69
C ALA A 7 3.24 5.09 -8.80
N SER A 8 3.42 4.25 -9.83
CA SER A 8 4.72 3.63 -10.13
C SER A 8 5.64 4.61 -10.85
N SER A 9 5.16 5.24 -11.92
CA SER A 9 5.90 6.29 -12.64
C SER A 9 4.92 7.16 -13.40
N ALA A 10 4.91 8.46 -13.14
CA ALA A 10 4.10 9.39 -13.91
C ALA A 10 4.71 9.59 -15.32
N PRO A 11 3.89 9.74 -16.36
CA PRO A 11 4.37 10.14 -17.68
C PRO A 11 5.18 11.44 -17.61
N LEU A 12 6.21 11.56 -18.45
CA LEU A 12 7.06 12.74 -18.46
C LEU A 12 6.23 13.99 -18.80
N HIS A 13 6.25 14.96 -17.90
CA HIS A 13 5.51 16.22 -18.07
C HIS A 13 6.02 17.00 -19.31
N PRO A 14 5.17 17.63 -20.11
CA PRO A 14 5.61 18.40 -21.31
C PRO A 14 6.67 19.45 -20.99
N VAL A 15 6.53 20.16 -19.87
CA VAL A 15 7.51 21.17 -19.40
C VAL A 15 8.85 20.50 -19.05
N ALA A 16 8.82 19.29 -18.42
CA ALA A 16 10.05 18.54 -18.15
C ALA A 16 10.77 18.17 -19.44
N ARG A 17 10.03 17.71 -20.45
CA ARG A 17 10.61 17.36 -21.75
C ARG A 17 11.29 18.54 -22.41
N GLN A 18 10.64 19.72 -22.42
CA GLN A 18 11.21 20.94 -22.98
C GLN A 18 12.48 21.38 -22.23
N ALA A 19 12.42 21.41 -20.90
CA ALA A 19 13.56 21.78 -20.06
C ALA A 19 14.74 20.80 -20.24
N LEU A 20 14.46 19.49 -20.33
CA LEU A 20 15.49 18.47 -20.57
C LEU A 20 16.22 18.71 -21.88
N LEU A 21 15.49 18.90 -22.97
CA LEU A 21 16.08 19.12 -24.29
C LEU A 21 16.93 20.40 -24.33
N ALA A 22 16.42 21.51 -23.78
CA ALA A 22 17.17 22.76 -23.69
C ALA A 22 18.45 22.63 -22.85
N ALA A 23 18.37 21.88 -21.75
CA ALA A 23 19.52 21.69 -20.86
C ALA A 23 20.58 20.73 -21.43
N LEU A 24 20.25 19.83 -22.34
CA LEU A 24 21.24 19.02 -23.07
C LEU A 24 22.18 19.90 -23.92
N ASP A 25 21.64 20.98 -24.49
CA ASP A 25 22.45 21.90 -25.30
C ASP A 25 23.29 22.86 -24.45
N GLU A 26 22.82 23.24 -23.26
CA GLU A 26 23.40 24.32 -22.48
C GLU A 26 23.99 23.93 -21.13
N GLY A 27 23.60 22.77 -20.57
CA GLY A 27 23.97 22.32 -19.23
C GLY A 27 24.99 21.19 -19.17
N TRP A 28 25.69 20.92 -20.24
CA TRP A 28 26.65 19.80 -20.36
C TRP A 28 27.99 20.04 -19.64
N ALA A 29 28.36 21.27 -19.36
CA ALA A 29 29.67 21.62 -18.80
C ALA A 29 29.71 21.41 -17.28
N ASP A 30 30.94 21.27 -16.76
CA ASP A 30 31.17 21.16 -15.31
C ASP A 30 30.80 22.49 -14.61
N PRO A 31 29.82 22.53 -13.71
CA PRO A 31 29.38 23.75 -13.02
C PRO A 31 30.42 24.29 -12.04
N ALA A 32 31.48 23.53 -11.70
CA ALA A 32 32.58 24.00 -10.87
C ALA A 32 33.62 24.83 -11.65
N ARG A 33 33.47 24.91 -12.99
CA ARG A 33 34.46 25.62 -13.82
C ARG A 33 34.13 27.08 -14.00
N LEU A 34 35.19 27.93 -14.12
CA LEU A 34 35.06 29.37 -14.21
C LEU A 34 34.86 29.92 -15.63
N TYR A 35 35.01 29.10 -16.68
CA TYR A 35 34.73 29.50 -18.04
C TYR A 35 33.22 29.63 -18.32
N ARG A 36 32.86 30.23 -19.45
CA ARG A 36 31.47 30.59 -19.76
C ARG A 36 30.48 29.46 -19.66
N GLU A 37 30.80 28.30 -20.22
CA GLU A 37 29.96 27.10 -20.26
C GLU A 37 29.73 26.54 -18.84
N GLY A 38 30.79 26.51 -18.03
CA GLY A 38 30.68 26.08 -16.62
C GLY A 38 29.82 27.03 -15.79
N ARG A 39 30.01 28.35 -15.95
CA ARG A 39 29.13 29.32 -15.27
C ARG A 39 27.67 29.19 -15.69
N ARG A 40 27.40 28.88 -17.00
CA ARG A 40 26.04 28.65 -17.48
C ARG A 40 25.44 27.41 -16.85
N ALA A 41 26.15 26.30 -16.83
CA ALA A 41 25.74 25.07 -16.17
C ALA A 41 25.44 25.29 -14.68
N ARG A 42 26.28 26.10 -14.00
CA ARG A 42 26.07 26.50 -12.60
C ARG A 42 24.76 27.29 -12.42
N LEU A 43 24.49 28.27 -13.26
CA LEU A 43 23.25 29.04 -13.21
C LEU A 43 22.01 28.16 -13.40
N LEU A 44 22.07 27.19 -14.31
CA LEU A 44 20.97 26.23 -14.51
C LEU A 44 20.75 25.35 -13.27
N LEU A 45 21.82 24.85 -12.67
CA LEU A 45 21.76 24.02 -11.46
C LEU A 45 21.20 24.83 -10.26
N ASP A 46 21.68 26.06 -10.08
CA ASP A 46 21.22 26.94 -9.00
C ASP A 46 19.73 27.30 -9.17
N ALA A 47 19.29 27.65 -10.38
CA ALA A 47 17.87 27.91 -10.68
C ALA A 47 16.98 26.69 -10.43
N ALA A 48 17.45 25.50 -10.82
CA ALA A 48 16.73 24.23 -10.53
C ALA A 48 16.62 23.99 -9.03
N ARG A 49 17.69 24.26 -8.28
CA ARG A 49 17.71 24.12 -6.82
C ARG A 49 16.76 25.09 -6.14
N GLU A 50 16.75 26.34 -6.55
CA GLU A 50 15.81 27.34 -6.03
C GLU A 50 14.36 26.94 -6.27
N ALA A 51 14.02 26.53 -7.50
CA ALA A 51 12.66 26.12 -7.85
C ALA A 51 12.21 24.86 -7.07
N ALA A 52 13.10 23.87 -6.92
CA ALA A 52 12.79 22.66 -6.16
C ALA A 52 12.69 22.94 -4.65
N ALA A 53 13.56 23.80 -4.10
CA ALA A 53 13.53 24.19 -2.70
C ALA A 53 12.26 24.97 -2.35
N ASP A 54 11.84 25.89 -3.21
CA ASP A 54 10.57 26.62 -3.06
C ASP A 54 9.37 25.67 -3.05
N ALA A 55 9.32 24.70 -3.98
CA ALA A 55 8.26 23.71 -4.04
C ALA A 55 8.20 22.80 -2.80
N VAL A 56 9.33 22.50 -2.19
CA VAL A 56 9.43 21.71 -0.94
C VAL A 56 9.15 22.57 0.30
N GLY A 57 9.36 23.87 0.24
CA GLY A 57 9.25 24.81 1.36
C GLY A 57 10.51 24.82 2.24
N VAL A 58 11.69 24.74 1.63
CA VAL A 58 13.00 24.79 2.30
C VAL A 58 13.92 25.82 1.61
N ARG A 59 15.07 26.06 2.21
CA ARG A 59 16.10 26.91 1.60
C ARG A 59 16.92 26.12 0.57
N PRO A 60 17.47 26.77 -0.46
CA PRO A 60 18.30 26.09 -1.45
C PRO A 60 19.51 25.35 -0.84
N ASP A 61 20.12 25.85 0.24
CA ASP A 61 21.23 25.21 0.94
C ASP A 61 20.83 23.99 1.81
N GLU A 62 19.54 23.80 2.03
CA GLU A 62 18.96 22.65 2.71
C GLU A 62 18.64 21.50 1.75
N LEU A 63 18.53 21.78 0.44
CA LEU A 63 18.14 20.80 -0.60
C LEU A 63 19.37 20.19 -1.29
N THR A 64 19.32 18.90 -1.49
CA THR A 64 20.32 18.09 -2.20
C THR A 64 19.63 17.27 -3.28
N PHE A 65 20.19 17.25 -4.49
CA PHE A 65 19.78 16.32 -5.54
C PHE A 65 20.52 15.00 -5.38
N THR A 66 19.80 13.90 -5.53
CA THR A 66 20.33 12.53 -5.50
C THR A 66 19.96 11.79 -6.77
N SER A 67 20.51 10.61 -7.00
CA SER A 67 20.23 9.81 -8.20
C SER A 67 18.86 9.10 -8.18
N SER A 68 18.14 9.11 -7.07
CA SER A 68 16.77 8.56 -6.95
C SER A 68 16.16 8.88 -5.59
N GLY A 69 14.82 8.72 -5.46
CA GLY A 69 14.14 8.79 -4.16
C GLY A 69 14.64 7.74 -3.17
N THR A 70 14.88 6.52 -3.63
CA THR A 70 15.48 5.45 -2.82
C THR A 70 16.84 5.86 -2.27
N ARG A 71 17.71 6.45 -3.10
CA ARG A 71 19.00 6.95 -2.67
C ARG A 71 18.84 8.07 -1.65
N ALA A 72 17.92 9.00 -1.88
CA ALA A 72 17.59 10.08 -0.94
C ALA A 72 17.16 9.54 0.43
N LEU A 73 16.31 8.50 0.46
CA LEU A 73 15.89 7.82 1.70
C LEU A 73 17.07 7.18 2.42
N HIS A 74 17.86 6.40 1.71
CA HIS A 74 19.02 5.73 2.31
C HIS A 74 20.03 6.74 2.87
N ASP A 75 20.36 7.79 2.11
CA ASP A 75 21.30 8.83 2.56
C ASP A 75 20.70 9.65 3.72
N GLY A 76 19.41 9.95 3.66
CA GLY A 76 18.69 10.65 4.72
C GLY A 76 18.70 9.88 6.04
N ILE A 77 18.35 8.60 6.00
CA ILE A 77 18.34 7.72 7.19
C ILE A 77 19.76 7.53 7.73
N ALA A 78 20.69 7.10 6.88
CA ALA A 78 22.07 6.83 7.30
C ALA A 78 22.76 8.08 7.86
N GLY A 79 22.58 9.24 7.19
CA GLY A 79 23.16 10.52 7.59
C GLY A 79 22.59 11.03 8.92
N ALA A 80 21.27 10.89 9.14
CA ALA A 80 20.63 11.28 10.40
C ALA A 80 21.07 10.36 11.57
N LEU A 81 21.06 9.04 11.37
CA LEU A 81 21.52 8.07 12.36
C LEU A 81 22.99 8.32 12.74
N ALA A 82 23.87 8.54 11.77
CA ALA A 82 25.27 8.82 12.01
C ALA A 82 25.51 10.16 12.73
N GLY A 83 24.77 11.21 12.34
CA GLY A 83 24.82 12.52 13.00
C GLY A 83 24.35 12.49 14.46
N ARG A 84 23.49 11.52 14.79
CA ARG A 84 22.93 11.34 16.13
C ARG A 84 23.46 10.12 16.91
N ARG A 85 24.49 9.44 16.42
CA ARG A 85 25.04 8.21 17.03
C ARG A 85 25.37 8.32 18.52
N ARG A 86 25.61 9.55 19.03
CA ARG A 86 25.84 9.81 20.46
C ARG A 86 24.56 10.02 21.23
N ALA A 87 23.47 10.37 20.58
CA ALA A 87 22.15 10.58 21.21
C ALA A 87 21.42 9.24 21.38
N GLY A 88 21.51 8.33 20.39
CA GLY A 88 20.87 7.03 20.46
C GLY A 88 21.12 6.20 19.20
N ARG A 89 20.60 4.96 19.21
CA ARG A 89 20.67 4.01 18.09
C ARG A 89 19.31 3.35 17.82
N HIS A 90 18.23 3.97 18.28
CA HIS A 90 16.89 3.47 18.03
C HIS A 90 16.24 4.21 16.84
N LEU A 91 15.63 3.47 15.92
CA LEU A 91 14.90 3.96 14.77
C LEU A 91 13.40 3.60 14.92
N VAL A 92 12.51 4.53 14.66
CA VAL A 92 11.07 4.30 14.65
C VAL A 92 10.54 4.55 13.24
N HIS A 93 9.71 3.66 12.71
CA HIS A 93 9.05 3.85 11.41
C HIS A 93 7.63 3.26 11.41
N SER A 94 6.78 3.66 10.46
CA SER A 94 5.45 3.04 10.32
C SER A 94 5.52 1.68 9.63
N ALA A 95 4.55 0.82 9.92
CA ALA A 95 4.43 -0.51 9.30
C ALA A 95 4.19 -0.49 7.79
N VAL A 96 3.81 0.66 7.23
CA VAL A 96 3.44 0.83 5.83
C VAL A 96 4.44 1.66 5.02
N GLU A 97 5.67 1.83 5.52
CA GLU A 97 6.72 2.55 4.82
C GLU A 97 7.07 1.91 3.47
N HIS A 98 7.67 2.71 2.58
CA HIS A 98 8.25 2.17 1.36
C HIS A 98 9.40 1.21 1.69
N SER A 99 9.59 0.16 0.86
CA SER A 99 10.62 -0.87 1.04
C SER A 99 12.03 -0.31 1.27
N ALA A 100 12.36 0.86 0.71
CA ALA A 100 13.65 1.52 0.95
C ALA A 100 13.87 1.89 2.43
N VAL A 101 12.81 2.29 3.16
CA VAL A 101 12.89 2.55 4.61
C VAL A 101 13.05 1.24 5.36
N LEU A 102 12.30 0.19 5.00
CA LEU A 102 12.37 -1.12 5.63
C LEU A 102 13.76 -1.76 5.44
N HIS A 103 14.33 -1.67 4.23
CA HIS A 103 15.68 -2.15 3.97
C HIS A 103 16.74 -1.37 4.76
N ALA A 104 16.59 -0.05 4.90
CA ALA A 104 17.48 0.75 5.71
C ALA A 104 17.35 0.42 7.21
N ALA A 105 16.13 0.15 7.69
CA ALA A 105 15.88 -0.29 9.05
C ALA A 105 16.51 -1.66 9.33
N ALA A 106 16.32 -2.64 8.45
CA ALA A 106 16.95 -3.96 8.55
C ALA A 106 18.50 -3.88 8.55
N ALA A 107 19.07 -3.03 7.68
CA ALA A 107 20.52 -2.80 7.66
C ALA A 107 21.00 -2.15 8.96
N HIS A 108 20.21 -1.24 9.55
CA HIS A 108 20.53 -0.63 10.84
C HIS A 108 20.50 -1.65 11.98
N GLU A 109 19.54 -2.57 12.02
CA GLU A 109 19.49 -3.67 12.98
C GLU A 109 20.68 -4.62 12.83
N ALA A 110 21.02 -5.00 11.60
CA ALA A 110 22.19 -5.83 11.30
C ALA A 110 23.50 -5.18 11.78
N ALA A 111 23.56 -3.83 11.81
CA ALA A 111 24.68 -3.06 12.36
C ALA A 111 24.60 -2.86 13.89
N GLY A 112 23.66 -3.55 14.58
CA GLY A 112 23.48 -3.52 16.04
C GLY A 112 22.66 -2.33 16.54
N GLY A 113 21.88 -1.67 15.68
CA GLY A 113 20.82 -0.73 16.07
C GLY A 113 19.58 -1.45 16.56
N THR A 114 18.59 -0.69 16.98
CA THR A 114 17.25 -1.22 17.33
C THR A 114 16.18 -0.49 16.53
N VAL A 115 15.10 -1.18 16.19
CA VAL A 115 14.00 -0.65 15.38
C VAL A 115 12.67 -0.90 16.09
N ALA A 116 11.75 0.03 15.99
CA ALA A 116 10.36 -0.16 16.36
C ALA A 116 9.45 0.22 15.20
N GLU A 117 8.48 -0.65 14.95
CA GLU A 117 7.45 -0.45 13.95
C GLU A 117 6.18 0.09 14.59
N VAL A 118 5.62 1.16 14.04
CA VAL A 118 4.35 1.76 14.47
C VAL A 118 3.22 1.16 13.63
N PRO A 119 2.25 0.48 14.25
CA PRO A 119 1.15 -0.14 13.54
C PRO A 119 0.19 0.88 12.92
N VAL A 120 -0.62 0.41 11.98
CA VAL A 120 -1.67 1.17 11.31
C VAL A 120 -3.05 0.53 11.51
N ASP A 121 -4.10 1.30 11.25
CA ASP A 121 -5.47 0.80 11.20
C ASP A 121 -5.79 0.11 9.84
N ARG A 122 -7.02 -0.39 9.69
CA ARG A 122 -7.48 -1.00 8.42
C ARG A 122 -7.49 -0.02 7.24
N ALA A 123 -7.49 1.28 7.47
CA ALA A 123 -7.35 2.29 6.42
C ALA A 123 -5.87 2.56 6.05
N GLY A 124 -4.92 1.91 6.71
CA GLY A 124 -3.48 2.09 6.51
C GLY A 124 -2.95 3.39 7.13
N ARG A 125 -3.64 3.93 8.16
CA ARG A 125 -3.26 5.17 8.81
C ARG A 125 -2.72 4.90 10.22
N VAL A 126 -1.66 5.61 10.58
CA VAL A 126 -1.11 5.63 11.94
C VAL A 126 -2.09 6.35 12.87
N ALA A 127 -2.37 5.76 14.04
CA ALA A 127 -3.23 6.37 15.03
C ALA A 127 -2.57 7.61 15.67
N PRO A 128 -3.36 8.64 16.07
CA PRO A 128 -2.85 9.76 16.87
C PRO A 128 -2.16 9.26 18.15
N GLY A 129 -1.04 9.88 18.51
CA GLY A 129 -0.26 9.51 19.71
C GLY A 129 0.61 8.25 19.55
N ALA A 130 0.56 7.56 18.40
CA ALA A 130 1.27 6.31 18.21
C ALA A 130 2.79 6.52 18.18
N TYR A 131 3.27 7.59 17.56
CA TYR A 131 4.71 7.93 17.59
C TYR A 131 5.17 8.28 19.00
N ALA A 132 4.43 9.11 19.73
CA ALA A 132 4.74 9.41 21.13
C ALA A 132 4.78 8.14 21.99
N ALA A 133 3.88 7.19 21.76
CA ALA A 133 3.88 5.90 22.45
C ALA A 133 5.11 5.07 22.10
N ALA A 134 5.47 4.95 20.83
CA ALA A 134 6.64 4.21 20.36
C ALA A 134 7.94 4.83 20.90
N LEU A 135 8.05 6.16 20.88
CA LEU A 135 9.21 6.87 21.42
C LEU A 135 9.37 6.65 22.94
N ARG A 136 8.28 6.58 23.70
CA ARG A 136 8.31 6.28 25.15
C ARG A 136 8.65 4.83 25.46
N ALA A 137 8.20 3.89 24.61
CA ALA A 137 8.46 2.46 24.75
C ALA A 137 9.84 2.02 24.25
N ALA A 138 10.59 2.92 23.62
CA ALA A 138 11.90 2.63 23.05
C ALA A 138 12.87 2.08 24.12
N PRO A 139 13.70 1.07 23.79
CA PRO A 139 14.65 0.47 24.73
C PRO A 139 15.83 1.42 25.09
N GLY A 140 15.92 2.55 24.40
CA GLY A 140 16.92 3.59 24.61
C GLY A 140 16.59 4.84 23.79
N PRO A 141 17.45 5.87 23.81
CA PRO A 141 17.17 7.12 23.09
C PRO A 141 17.01 6.91 21.59
N THR A 142 15.93 7.44 21.02
CA THR A 142 15.65 7.38 19.59
C THR A 142 16.51 8.38 18.82
N ALA A 143 17.16 7.89 17.77
CA ALA A 143 18.00 8.71 16.90
C ALA A 143 17.20 9.32 15.74
N LEU A 144 16.20 8.61 15.21
CA LEU A 144 15.42 9.01 14.04
C LEU A 144 14.02 8.38 14.08
N ALA A 145 13.03 9.13 13.62
CA ALA A 145 11.72 8.62 13.25
C ALA A 145 11.50 8.81 11.74
N CYS A 146 10.80 7.87 11.09
CA CYS A 146 10.43 7.94 9.68
C CYS A 146 8.92 7.79 9.52
N LEU A 147 8.29 8.60 8.65
CA LEU A 147 6.89 8.48 8.29
C LEU A 147 6.69 8.95 6.84
N GLN A 148 6.14 8.10 5.99
CA GLN A 148 5.71 8.54 4.67
C GLN A 148 4.54 9.52 4.78
N SER A 149 4.45 10.48 3.89
CA SER A 149 3.34 11.45 3.87
C SER A 149 2.04 10.88 3.30
N ALA A 150 2.17 9.92 2.37
CA ALA A 150 1.06 9.16 1.81
C ALA A 150 1.54 7.80 1.30
N ASN A 151 0.71 6.79 1.48
CA ASN A 151 1.04 5.42 1.07
C ASN A 151 0.96 5.25 -0.44
N HIS A 152 1.95 4.57 -1.01
CA HIS A 152 2.11 4.34 -2.45
C HIS A 152 1.22 3.22 -3.01
N GLU A 153 0.67 2.36 -2.14
CA GLU A 153 -0.21 1.27 -2.55
C GLU A 153 -1.69 1.66 -2.41
N VAL A 154 -2.10 2.17 -1.24
CA VAL A 154 -3.51 2.44 -0.93
C VAL A 154 -3.88 3.93 -0.94
N GLY A 155 -2.90 4.81 -1.11
CA GLY A 155 -3.11 6.24 -1.22
C GLY A 155 -3.40 6.97 0.09
N THR A 156 -3.51 6.28 1.22
CA THR A 156 -3.83 6.87 2.53
C THR A 156 -2.79 7.89 2.95
N ARG A 157 -3.23 9.10 3.32
CA ARG A 157 -2.38 10.17 3.87
C ARG A 157 -2.14 9.98 5.35
N GLN A 158 -0.88 10.09 5.75
CA GLN A 158 -0.46 9.93 7.14
C GLN A 158 -0.56 11.24 7.94
N PRO A 159 -0.68 11.17 9.26
CA PRO A 159 -0.77 12.33 10.16
C PRO A 159 0.62 12.94 10.42
N VAL A 160 1.25 13.49 9.36
CA VAL A 160 2.64 13.97 9.42
C VAL A 160 2.80 15.13 10.41
N ALA A 161 1.85 16.07 10.45
CA ALA A 161 1.94 17.23 11.33
C ALA A 161 1.91 16.82 12.80
N GLU A 162 1.02 15.88 13.15
CA GLU A 162 0.89 15.33 14.48
C GLU A 162 2.14 14.54 14.89
N ALA A 163 2.62 13.64 14.02
CA ALA A 163 3.85 12.87 14.26
C ALA A 163 5.09 13.77 14.37
N ALA A 164 5.15 14.85 13.59
CA ALA A 164 6.24 15.82 13.67
C ALA A 164 6.24 16.55 15.02
N ALA A 165 5.06 16.94 15.53
CA ALA A 165 4.94 17.57 16.84
C ALA A 165 5.35 16.61 17.98
N GLU A 166 4.90 15.35 17.92
CA GLU A 166 5.27 14.30 18.88
C GLU A 166 6.78 14.03 18.90
N CYS A 167 7.40 13.97 17.71
CA CYS A 167 8.83 13.79 17.57
C CYS A 167 9.62 15.02 18.08
N ALA A 168 9.14 16.24 17.78
CA ALA A 168 9.77 17.47 18.22
C ALA A 168 9.76 17.61 19.76
N GLU A 169 8.64 17.27 20.41
CA GLU A 169 8.53 17.23 21.86
C GLU A 169 9.54 16.26 22.50
N ALA A 170 9.79 15.12 21.85
CA ALA A 170 10.79 14.14 22.27
C ALA A 170 12.22 14.50 21.84
N GLY A 171 12.45 15.59 21.11
CA GLY A 171 13.75 15.99 20.57
C GLY A 171 14.30 15.00 19.51
N VAL A 172 13.42 14.29 18.80
CA VAL A 172 13.75 13.31 17.77
C VAL A 172 13.46 13.90 16.38
N PRO A 173 14.40 13.88 15.42
CA PRO A 173 14.10 14.32 14.05
C PRO A 173 13.15 13.35 13.36
N LEU A 174 12.19 13.90 12.57
CA LEU A 174 11.31 13.15 11.70
C LEU A 174 11.78 13.28 10.25
N LEU A 175 12.04 12.14 9.60
CA LEU A 175 12.22 12.04 8.15
C LEU A 175 10.88 11.69 7.50
N VAL A 176 10.49 12.48 6.50
CA VAL A 176 9.25 12.26 5.75
C VAL A 176 9.54 11.83 4.33
N ASP A 177 9.01 10.68 3.92
CA ASP A 177 8.95 10.31 2.51
C ASP A 177 7.73 10.96 1.85
N ALA A 178 7.98 11.94 0.98
CA ALA A 178 6.97 12.70 0.26
C ALA A 178 6.85 12.29 -1.21
N ALA A 179 7.42 11.15 -1.61
CA ALA A 179 7.47 10.72 -3.01
C ALA A 179 6.08 10.71 -3.67
N GLN A 180 5.05 10.29 -2.97
CA GLN A 180 3.69 10.18 -3.52
C GLN A 180 2.85 11.46 -3.36
N SER A 181 3.20 12.36 -2.47
CA SER A 181 2.34 13.49 -2.11
C SER A 181 2.84 14.84 -2.62
N LEU A 182 4.15 14.99 -2.87
CA LEU A 182 4.78 16.29 -3.16
C LEU A 182 4.17 16.98 -4.39
N ALA A 183 3.71 16.21 -5.38
CA ALA A 183 3.00 16.74 -6.55
C ALA A 183 1.71 17.49 -6.19
N PHE A 184 1.00 17.06 -5.14
CA PHE A 184 -0.33 17.54 -4.78
C PHE A 184 -0.36 18.57 -3.65
N GLY A 185 0.78 19.05 -3.21
CA GLY A 185 0.82 20.09 -2.19
C GLY A 185 2.05 20.02 -1.28
N PRO A 186 2.25 21.03 -0.41
CA PRO A 186 3.29 21.00 0.58
C PRO A 186 3.01 19.90 1.63
N VAL A 187 4.07 19.36 2.19
CA VAL A 187 3.97 18.42 3.32
C VAL A 187 3.78 19.21 4.61
N PRO A 188 2.70 18.97 5.37
CA PRO A 188 2.42 19.73 6.58
C PRO A 188 3.36 19.34 7.73
N GLY A 189 3.50 20.25 8.72
CA GLY A 189 4.24 20.02 9.96
C GLY A 189 5.72 20.40 9.92
N ASP A 190 6.32 20.39 11.11
CA ASP A 190 7.73 20.76 11.32
C ASP A 190 8.65 19.52 11.23
N TRP A 191 8.62 18.86 10.08
CA TRP A 191 9.52 17.75 9.81
C TRP A 191 10.99 18.20 9.71
N SER A 192 11.93 17.28 9.96
CA SER A 192 13.36 17.57 9.99
C SER A 192 14.08 17.24 8.67
N LEU A 193 13.68 16.15 8.03
CA LEU A 193 14.19 15.71 6.73
C LEU A 193 12.99 15.35 5.83
N LEU A 194 13.17 15.55 4.51
CA LEU A 194 12.18 15.15 3.53
C LEU A 194 12.86 14.56 2.31
N THR A 195 12.26 13.50 1.76
CA THR A 195 12.70 12.86 0.52
C THR A 195 11.59 12.81 -0.51
N ALA A 196 11.97 12.83 -1.80
CA ALA A 196 11.01 12.69 -2.89
C ALA A 196 11.71 12.15 -4.15
N SER A 197 10.92 11.77 -5.17
CA SER A 197 11.42 11.14 -6.40
C SER A 197 10.79 11.73 -7.64
N ALA A 198 11.59 12.25 -8.58
CA ALA A 198 11.11 13.05 -9.69
C ALA A 198 10.14 12.32 -10.62
N HIS A 199 10.33 11.04 -10.87
CA HIS A 199 9.45 10.27 -11.75
C HIS A 199 8.01 10.10 -11.21
N LYS A 200 7.75 10.48 -9.95
CA LYS A 200 6.40 10.47 -9.36
C LYS A 200 5.57 11.72 -9.69
N TRP A 201 6.23 12.80 -10.12
CA TRP A 201 5.55 14.05 -10.53
C TRP A 201 5.80 14.43 -12.01
N GLY A 202 6.15 13.44 -12.85
CA GLY A 202 6.41 13.68 -14.27
C GLY A 202 7.76 14.34 -14.57
N GLY A 203 8.71 14.28 -13.63
CA GLY A 203 10.12 14.53 -13.89
C GLY A 203 10.81 13.26 -14.44
N PRO A 204 12.03 13.37 -14.96
CA PRO A 204 12.78 12.22 -15.44
C PRO A 204 13.19 11.31 -14.29
N SER A 205 13.37 10.02 -14.57
CA SER A 205 14.05 9.08 -13.69
C SER A 205 15.51 9.52 -13.46
N GLY A 206 16.13 9.03 -12.39
CA GLY A 206 17.52 9.38 -12.06
C GLY A 206 17.66 10.68 -11.25
N VAL A 207 16.57 11.23 -10.71
CA VAL A 207 16.58 12.40 -9.81
C VAL A 207 15.73 12.13 -8.57
N GLY A 208 16.33 12.31 -7.40
CA GLY A 208 15.67 12.36 -6.11
C GLY A 208 15.97 13.66 -5.38
N LEU A 209 15.16 14.01 -4.40
CA LEU A 209 15.34 15.14 -3.50
C LEU A 209 15.60 14.65 -2.09
N LEU A 210 16.60 15.24 -1.42
CA LEU A 210 16.82 15.13 0.01
C LEU A 210 16.90 16.55 0.59
N ALA A 211 15.91 16.91 1.39
CA ALA A 211 15.94 18.14 2.18
C ALA A 211 16.36 17.80 3.61
N VAL A 212 17.33 18.55 4.15
CA VAL A 212 17.79 18.46 5.54
C VAL A 212 17.74 19.86 6.14
N ARG A 213 16.77 20.09 7.02
CA ARG A 213 16.56 21.41 7.62
C ARG A 213 17.76 21.82 8.48
N LYS A 214 18.05 23.13 8.50
CA LYS A 214 19.11 23.71 9.32
C LYS A 214 18.91 23.36 10.79
N GLY A 215 19.99 22.95 11.45
CA GLY A 215 19.97 22.54 12.86
C GLY A 215 19.82 21.03 13.06
N VAL A 216 19.44 20.28 12.05
CA VAL A 216 19.41 18.81 12.10
C VAL A 216 20.86 18.29 12.13
N ARG A 217 21.17 17.44 13.11
CA ARG A 217 22.48 16.77 13.18
C ARG A 217 22.52 15.69 12.11
N PHE A 218 23.26 15.99 11.05
CA PHE A 218 23.40 15.13 9.87
C PHE A 218 24.89 14.91 9.55
N ALA A 219 25.28 13.69 9.28
CA ALA A 219 26.63 13.32 8.88
C ALA A 219 26.56 12.39 7.66
N PRO A 220 26.85 12.90 6.45
CA PRO A 220 26.88 12.06 5.24
C PRO A 220 27.76 10.83 5.43
N GLN A 221 27.36 9.71 4.81
CA GLN A 221 28.07 8.44 4.94
C GLN A 221 28.80 8.09 3.64
N GLY A 222 29.99 7.51 3.78
CA GLY A 222 30.88 7.14 2.67
C GLY A 222 31.80 8.27 2.22
N PRO A 223 32.61 8.02 1.18
CA PRO A 223 33.47 9.04 0.57
C PRO A 223 32.61 10.18 0.00
N ALA A 224 33.01 11.43 0.28
CA ALA A 224 32.35 12.62 -0.18
C ALA A 224 33.30 13.44 -1.08
N ASP A 225 32.73 14.22 -1.98
CA ASP A 225 33.41 15.30 -2.70
C ASP A 225 32.76 16.66 -2.33
N GLU A 226 33.11 17.70 -3.04
CA GLU A 226 32.60 19.06 -2.76
C GLU A 226 31.18 19.29 -3.31
N ARG A 227 30.63 18.34 -4.09
CA ARG A 227 29.34 18.46 -4.77
C ARG A 227 28.20 18.23 -3.80
N GLU A 228 27.07 18.87 -4.11
CA GLU A 228 25.86 18.79 -3.27
C GLU A 228 26.14 19.01 -1.77
N SER A 229 27.08 19.93 -1.46
CA SER A 229 27.52 20.21 -0.08
C SER A 229 28.06 18.96 0.65
N GLY A 230 28.71 18.05 -0.06
CA GLY A 230 29.27 16.81 0.48
C GLY A 230 28.23 15.72 0.78
N ARG A 231 26.98 15.90 0.35
CA ARG A 231 25.88 14.95 0.66
C ARG A 231 25.63 13.95 -0.46
N ALA A 232 25.89 14.31 -1.72
CA ALA A 232 25.75 13.43 -2.87
C ALA A 232 26.94 13.64 -3.81
N PRO A 233 27.97 12.77 -3.71
CA PRO A 233 29.17 12.88 -4.54
C PRO A 233 28.89 12.51 -5.99
N GLY A 234 29.70 13.08 -6.90
CA GLY A 234 29.68 12.79 -8.32
C GLY A 234 29.10 13.93 -9.17
N PHE A 235 29.32 13.85 -10.48
CA PHE A 235 28.91 14.89 -11.41
C PHE A 235 27.38 14.97 -11.51
N GLU A 236 26.83 16.16 -11.37
CA GLU A 236 25.39 16.41 -11.38
C GLU A 236 24.80 16.19 -12.78
N ASN A 237 23.69 15.46 -12.85
CA ASN A 237 22.90 15.33 -14.09
C ASN A 237 22.04 16.59 -14.28
N ILE A 238 22.68 17.70 -14.66
CA ILE A 238 22.04 19.02 -14.76
C ILE A 238 20.80 18.99 -15.67
N PRO A 239 20.81 18.34 -16.86
CA PRO A 239 19.60 18.24 -17.67
C PRO A 239 18.42 17.61 -16.96
N ALA A 240 18.65 16.47 -16.29
CA ALA A 240 17.58 15.79 -15.57
C ALA A 240 17.12 16.57 -14.32
N VAL A 241 18.06 17.19 -13.59
CA VAL A 241 17.77 18.03 -12.41
C VAL A 241 16.92 19.23 -12.79
N LEU A 242 17.28 19.95 -13.89
CA LEU A 242 16.50 21.08 -14.38
C LEU A 242 15.09 20.67 -14.80
N ALA A 243 14.97 19.56 -15.54
CA ALA A 243 13.69 19.03 -15.97
C ALA A 243 12.81 18.60 -14.78
N ALA A 244 13.40 17.97 -13.76
CA ALA A 244 12.70 17.58 -12.53
C ALA A 244 12.16 18.79 -11.75
N ALA A 245 12.97 19.84 -11.61
CA ALA A 245 12.55 21.08 -10.94
C ALA A 245 11.47 21.83 -11.73
N ALA A 246 11.61 21.90 -13.05
CA ALA A 246 10.65 22.55 -13.92
C ALA A 246 9.29 21.86 -13.90
N SER A 247 9.28 20.52 -13.95
CA SER A 247 8.03 19.74 -13.85
C SER A 247 7.39 19.85 -12.46
N LEU A 248 8.19 19.84 -11.39
CA LEU A 248 7.65 19.98 -10.04
C LEU A 248 6.92 21.32 -9.87
N ARG A 249 7.51 22.40 -10.37
CA ARG A 249 6.86 23.72 -10.36
C ARG A 249 5.55 23.70 -11.15
N ALA A 250 5.58 23.21 -12.40
CA ALA A 250 4.39 23.16 -13.25
C ALA A 250 3.26 22.33 -12.63
N VAL A 251 3.56 21.11 -12.16
CA VAL A 251 2.57 20.24 -11.50
C VAL A 251 2.00 20.89 -10.23
N ARG A 252 2.82 21.65 -9.49
CA ARG A 252 2.35 22.37 -8.29
C ARG A 252 1.42 23.53 -8.62
N GLU A 253 1.64 24.23 -9.74
CA GLU A 253 0.74 25.28 -10.24
C GLU A 253 -0.62 24.70 -10.67
N GLU A 254 -0.63 23.48 -11.23
CA GLU A 254 -1.84 22.77 -11.68
C GLU A 254 -2.53 21.97 -10.56
N ALA A 255 -1.84 21.73 -9.44
CA ALA A 255 -2.18 20.71 -8.43
C ALA A 255 -3.61 20.83 -7.88
N ALA A 256 -4.13 22.04 -7.64
CA ALA A 256 -5.45 22.20 -7.01
C ALA A 256 -6.58 21.74 -7.94
N ALA A 257 -6.58 22.20 -9.19
CA ALA A 257 -7.62 21.84 -10.17
C ALA A 257 -7.54 20.36 -10.57
N GLU A 258 -6.32 19.85 -10.81
CA GLU A 258 -6.13 18.45 -11.15
C GLU A 258 -6.44 17.51 -9.99
N ALA A 259 -6.13 17.87 -8.75
CA ALA A 259 -6.48 17.07 -7.58
C ALA A 259 -7.99 16.94 -7.41
N GLU A 260 -8.75 17.99 -7.63
CA GLU A 260 -10.22 17.95 -7.58
C GLU A 260 -10.78 17.03 -8.67
N ARG A 261 -10.38 17.25 -9.92
CA ARG A 261 -10.80 16.46 -11.08
C ARG A 261 -10.45 14.97 -10.95
N LEU A 262 -9.21 14.65 -10.56
CA LEU A 262 -8.77 13.27 -10.35
C LEU A 262 -9.50 12.62 -9.17
N ARG A 263 -9.81 13.39 -8.13
CA ARG A 263 -10.59 12.90 -7.00
C ARG A 263 -11.99 12.45 -7.43
N GLU A 264 -12.67 13.23 -8.28
CA GLU A 264 -13.99 12.87 -8.82
C GLU A 264 -13.94 11.56 -9.63
N LEU A 265 -12.93 11.41 -10.49
CA LEU A 265 -12.74 10.18 -11.27
C LEU A 265 -12.46 8.97 -10.36
N VAL A 266 -11.61 9.14 -9.36
CA VAL A 266 -11.29 8.09 -8.38
C VAL A 266 -12.49 7.76 -7.51
N ASP A 267 -13.28 8.74 -7.07
CA ASP A 267 -14.51 8.52 -6.30
C ASP A 267 -15.52 7.72 -7.11
N ARG A 268 -15.61 7.97 -8.41
CA ARG A 268 -16.45 7.18 -9.33
C ARG A 268 -16.01 5.72 -9.38
N ILE A 269 -14.69 5.46 -9.48
CA ILE A 269 -14.15 4.08 -9.44
C ILE A 269 -14.48 3.44 -8.09
N ARG A 270 -14.20 4.11 -6.97
CA ARG A 270 -14.46 3.62 -5.61
C ARG A 270 -15.93 3.27 -5.37
N ALA A 271 -16.83 4.09 -5.88
CA ALA A 271 -18.28 3.88 -5.72
C ALA A 271 -18.85 2.78 -6.62
N ARG A 272 -18.33 2.65 -7.85
CA ARG A 272 -18.90 1.74 -8.85
C ARG A 272 -18.30 0.34 -8.81
N VAL A 273 -17.01 0.18 -8.50
CA VAL A 273 -16.36 -1.14 -8.46
C VAL A 273 -17.11 -2.12 -7.55
N PRO A 274 -17.52 -1.79 -6.29
CA PRO A 274 -18.26 -2.72 -5.45
C PRO A 274 -19.67 -3.07 -5.95
N ARG A 275 -20.23 -2.25 -6.83
CA ARG A 275 -21.55 -2.51 -7.44
C ARG A 275 -21.45 -3.36 -8.70
N LEU A 276 -20.32 -3.26 -9.42
CA LEU A 276 -20.08 -3.95 -10.69
C LEU A 276 -19.45 -5.32 -10.49
N VAL A 277 -18.62 -5.44 -9.47
CA VAL A 277 -17.87 -6.66 -9.16
C VAL A 277 -18.27 -7.14 -7.77
N PRO A 278 -18.93 -8.31 -7.64
CA PRO A 278 -19.23 -8.88 -6.33
C PRO A 278 -17.94 -9.29 -5.63
N ASP A 279 -17.97 -9.36 -4.28
CA ASP A 279 -16.86 -9.82 -3.45
C ASP A 279 -15.56 -9.06 -3.72
N VAL A 280 -15.66 -7.73 -3.66
CA VAL A 280 -14.53 -6.80 -3.78
C VAL A 280 -14.43 -5.95 -2.52
N GLU A 281 -13.22 -5.72 -2.05
CA GLU A 281 -12.90 -4.79 -0.97
C GLU A 281 -12.15 -3.59 -1.54
N VAL A 282 -12.68 -2.37 -1.37
CA VAL A 282 -11.95 -1.13 -1.70
C VAL A 282 -11.18 -0.70 -0.47
N VAL A 283 -9.87 -0.69 -0.57
CA VAL A 283 -8.97 -0.44 0.57
C VAL A 283 -8.48 1.00 0.64
N GLY A 284 -7.86 1.36 1.77
CA GLY A 284 -7.37 2.71 2.05
C GLY A 284 -8.43 3.66 2.60
N ASP A 285 -7.99 4.80 3.14
CA ASP A 285 -8.87 5.81 3.76
C ASP A 285 -9.80 6.44 2.70
N PRO A 286 -11.11 6.47 2.92
CA PRO A 286 -12.06 7.02 1.95
C PRO A 286 -11.94 8.54 1.78
N GLU A 287 -11.46 9.26 2.77
CA GLU A 287 -11.41 10.73 2.78
C GLU A 287 -9.98 11.26 2.73
N ARG A 288 -9.11 10.77 3.63
CA ARG A 288 -7.73 11.23 3.83
C ARG A 288 -6.78 10.49 2.92
N ARG A 289 -6.87 10.75 1.62
CA ARG A 289 -6.15 10.01 0.59
C ARG A 289 -5.60 10.92 -0.51
N LEU A 290 -4.71 10.36 -1.30
CA LEU A 290 -4.26 10.96 -2.55
C LEU A 290 -5.44 11.05 -3.53
N PRO A 291 -5.51 12.11 -4.35
CA PRO A 291 -6.66 12.32 -5.23
C PRO A 291 -6.72 11.34 -6.41
N HIS A 292 -5.57 10.84 -6.86
CA HIS A 292 -5.40 10.12 -8.12
C HIS A 292 -5.32 8.59 -7.97
N LEU A 293 -5.44 8.04 -6.75
CA LEU A 293 -5.17 6.64 -6.48
C LEU A 293 -6.35 5.95 -5.79
N VAL A 294 -6.67 4.74 -6.25
CA VAL A 294 -7.57 3.80 -5.60
C VAL A 294 -7.01 2.40 -5.72
N THR A 295 -7.20 1.61 -4.66
CA THR A 295 -6.85 0.20 -4.63
C THR A 295 -8.04 -0.61 -4.18
N PHE A 296 -8.24 -1.75 -4.81
CA PHE A 296 -9.27 -2.72 -4.44
C PHE A 296 -8.74 -4.13 -4.65
N SER A 297 -9.26 -5.07 -3.86
CA SER A 297 -8.92 -6.49 -3.94
C SER A 297 -10.16 -7.29 -4.28
N CYS A 298 -10.04 -8.22 -5.24
CA CYS A 298 -11.12 -9.08 -5.70
C CYS A 298 -10.94 -10.48 -5.09
N LEU A 299 -11.91 -10.91 -4.29
CA LEU A 299 -11.89 -12.25 -3.71
C LEU A 299 -11.94 -13.33 -4.80
N TYR A 300 -11.28 -14.46 -4.59
CA TYR A 300 -11.17 -15.59 -5.52
C TYR A 300 -10.48 -15.27 -6.86
N VAL A 301 -9.58 -14.32 -6.87
CA VAL A 301 -8.87 -13.89 -8.07
C VAL A 301 -7.38 -13.97 -7.83
N ASP A 302 -6.67 -14.61 -8.73
CA ASP A 302 -5.22 -14.50 -8.82
C ASP A 302 -4.84 -13.12 -9.35
N GLY A 303 -4.02 -12.37 -8.58
CA GLY A 303 -3.70 -10.99 -8.88
C GLY A 303 -2.90 -10.82 -10.16
N GLU A 304 -1.95 -11.71 -10.46
CA GLU A 304 -1.12 -11.64 -11.68
C GLU A 304 -1.98 -11.92 -12.91
N ALA A 305 -2.84 -12.94 -12.84
CA ALA A 305 -3.77 -13.26 -13.92
C ALA A 305 -4.72 -12.09 -14.20
N LEU A 306 -5.20 -11.41 -13.15
CA LEU A 306 -6.07 -10.23 -13.29
C LEU A 306 -5.34 -9.08 -14.00
N LEU A 307 -4.12 -8.74 -13.57
CA LEU A 307 -3.32 -7.70 -14.19
C LEU A 307 -3.04 -8.00 -15.67
N HIS A 308 -2.70 -9.25 -15.98
CA HIS A 308 -2.45 -9.68 -17.36
C HIS A 308 -3.69 -9.55 -18.26
N GLU A 309 -4.87 -9.93 -17.73
CA GLU A 309 -6.11 -9.79 -18.52
C GLU A 309 -6.54 -8.32 -18.67
N LEU A 310 -6.27 -7.46 -17.69
CA LEU A 310 -6.50 -6.03 -17.81
C LEU A 310 -5.55 -5.40 -18.84
N ASP A 311 -4.28 -5.81 -18.88
CA ASP A 311 -3.34 -5.38 -19.93
C ASP A 311 -3.81 -5.80 -21.32
N ARG A 312 -4.28 -7.06 -21.49
CA ARG A 312 -4.87 -7.54 -22.75
C ARG A 312 -6.13 -6.76 -23.15
N ALA A 313 -6.91 -6.29 -22.17
CA ALA A 313 -8.06 -5.43 -22.38
C ALA A 313 -7.66 -3.96 -22.67
N GLY A 314 -6.37 -3.65 -22.65
CA GLY A 314 -5.81 -2.35 -22.99
C GLY A 314 -5.75 -1.37 -21.82
N PHE A 315 -5.49 -1.84 -20.59
CA PHE A 315 -5.32 -1.00 -19.39
C PHE A 315 -4.04 -1.36 -18.66
N SER A 316 -3.11 -0.40 -18.53
CA SER A 316 -1.91 -0.56 -17.72
C SER A 316 -2.24 -0.19 -16.26
N VAL A 317 -2.36 -1.20 -15.41
CA VAL A 317 -2.58 -1.07 -13.96
C VAL A 317 -1.53 -1.87 -13.19
N SER A 318 -1.47 -1.73 -11.88
CA SER A 318 -0.51 -2.43 -11.02
C SER A 318 -1.21 -3.11 -9.84
N SER A 319 -0.54 -4.08 -9.20
CA SER A 319 -0.91 -4.62 -7.89
C SER A 319 -0.14 -3.87 -6.83
N GLY A 320 -0.04 -2.72 -6.56
CA GLY A 320 0.72 -2.01 -5.52
C GLY A 320 2.03 -2.67 -5.02
N SER A 321 2.04 -3.99 -4.92
CA SER A 321 3.15 -4.84 -4.46
C SER A 321 4.23 -5.14 -5.51
N SER A 322 4.18 -4.54 -6.68
CA SER A 322 5.07 -4.85 -7.82
C SER A 322 6.57 -4.61 -7.57
N CYS A 323 6.94 -3.96 -6.47
CA CYS A 323 8.35 -3.88 -6.05
C CYS A 323 8.91 -5.23 -5.54
N THR A 324 8.04 -6.22 -5.32
CA THR A 324 8.39 -7.56 -4.82
C THR A 324 7.96 -8.68 -5.79
N SER A 325 7.65 -8.36 -7.05
CA SER A 325 7.19 -9.32 -8.08
C SER A 325 8.15 -10.49 -8.38
N GLY A 326 9.31 -10.56 -7.74
CA GLY A 326 10.20 -11.73 -7.72
C GLY A 326 10.01 -12.65 -6.51
N THR A 327 9.18 -12.27 -5.54
CA THR A 327 8.86 -13.06 -4.36
C THR A 327 7.35 -13.21 -4.24
N LEU A 328 6.87 -14.44 -4.10
CA LEU A 328 5.45 -14.80 -3.91
C LEU A 328 4.89 -14.32 -2.55
N THR A 329 5.44 -13.24 -1.99
CA THR A 329 5.03 -12.73 -0.67
C THR A 329 3.96 -11.65 -0.81
N PRO A 330 2.89 -11.72 -0.02
CA PRO A 330 1.85 -10.68 0.04
C PRO A 330 2.42 -9.30 0.35
N SER A 331 1.75 -8.24 -0.12
CA SER A 331 2.11 -6.86 0.22
C SER A 331 2.22 -6.68 1.74
N HIS A 332 3.35 -6.16 2.21
CA HIS A 332 3.52 -5.82 3.62
C HIS A 332 2.54 -4.73 4.07
N VAL A 333 2.12 -3.82 3.17
CA VAL A 333 1.13 -2.78 3.44
C VAL A 333 -0.24 -3.40 3.72
N LEU A 334 -0.74 -4.24 2.80
CA LEU A 334 -2.04 -4.90 2.97
C LEU A 334 -2.03 -5.83 4.19
N ARG A 335 -0.91 -6.49 4.46
CA ARG A 335 -0.70 -7.28 5.67
C ARG A 335 -0.77 -6.45 6.94
N ALA A 336 -0.09 -5.31 6.98
CA ALA A 336 -0.14 -4.40 8.14
C ALA A 336 -1.56 -3.85 8.38
N MET A 337 -2.35 -3.68 7.32
CA MET A 337 -3.75 -3.25 7.38
C MET A 337 -4.72 -4.37 7.76
N GLY A 338 -4.35 -5.64 7.65
CA GLY A 338 -5.25 -6.79 7.89
C GLY A 338 -6.41 -6.84 6.89
N VAL A 339 -6.16 -6.56 5.61
CA VAL A 339 -7.13 -6.57 4.51
C VAL A 339 -6.79 -7.66 3.50
N LEU A 340 -7.74 -7.96 2.59
CA LEU A 340 -7.55 -8.95 1.53
C LEU A 340 -6.31 -8.60 0.69
N SER A 341 -5.40 -9.55 0.54
CA SER A 341 -4.11 -9.35 -0.15
C SER A 341 -4.12 -9.86 -1.59
N GLU A 342 -4.88 -10.91 -1.89
CA GLU A 342 -4.98 -11.46 -3.23
C GLU A 342 -5.98 -10.71 -4.12
N GLY A 343 -5.82 -10.84 -5.44
CA GLY A 343 -6.68 -10.16 -6.41
C GLY A 343 -6.60 -8.64 -6.36
N ASN A 344 -5.47 -8.11 -5.88
CA ASN A 344 -5.26 -6.69 -5.66
C ASN A 344 -5.00 -5.95 -6.98
N VAL A 345 -5.70 -4.82 -7.17
CA VAL A 345 -5.50 -3.89 -8.28
C VAL A 345 -5.38 -2.47 -7.74
N ARG A 346 -4.27 -1.82 -8.06
CA ARG A 346 -4.07 -0.39 -7.84
C ARG A 346 -4.27 0.36 -9.16
N VAL A 347 -5.22 1.27 -9.19
CA VAL A 347 -5.45 2.22 -10.28
C VAL A 347 -4.93 3.58 -9.84
N SER A 348 -3.99 4.14 -10.58
CA SER A 348 -3.46 5.48 -10.30
C SER A 348 -3.42 6.30 -11.58
N LEU A 349 -4.24 7.34 -11.59
CA LEU A 349 -4.53 8.15 -12.77
C LEU A 349 -3.45 9.22 -12.97
N PRO A 350 -2.80 9.32 -14.14
CA PRO A 350 -1.93 10.44 -14.46
C PRO A 350 -2.72 11.75 -14.65
N LEU A 351 -2.00 12.87 -14.59
CA LEU A 351 -2.56 14.17 -14.95
C LEU A 351 -3.14 14.13 -16.37
N GLY A 352 -4.28 14.77 -16.58
CA GLY A 352 -4.95 14.82 -17.88
C GLY A 352 -5.71 13.54 -18.27
N THR A 353 -5.89 12.55 -17.36
CA THR A 353 -6.71 11.35 -17.63
C THR A 353 -8.10 11.73 -18.14
N ALA A 354 -8.53 11.15 -19.25
CA ALA A 354 -9.86 11.38 -19.81
C ALA A 354 -10.95 10.60 -19.01
N GLU A 355 -12.13 11.18 -18.88
CA GLU A 355 -13.28 10.54 -18.22
C GLU A 355 -13.69 9.27 -18.94
N GLU A 356 -13.66 9.28 -20.28
CA GLU A 356 -14.01 8.17 -21.15
C GLU A 356 -13.13 6.94 -20.91
N ASP A 357 -11.87 7.16 -20.55
CA ASP A 357 -10.94 6.05 -20.24
C ASP A 357 -11.33 5.37 -18.92
N VAL A 358 -11.79 6.13 -17.93
CA VAL A 358 -12.31 5.59 -16.67
C VAL A 358 -13.63 4.84 -16.88
N GLU A 359 -14.54 5.38 -17.70
CA GLU A 359 -15.79 4.70 -18.03
C GLU A 359 -15.55 3.38 -18.77
N ARG A 360 -14.60 3.37 -19.71
CA ARG A 360 -14.20 2.15 -20.43
C ARG A 360 -13.58 1.11 -19.49
N PHE A 361 -12.75 1.52 -18.54
CA PHE A 361 -12.20 0.64 -17.51
C PHE A 361 -13.30 -0.01 -16.69
N LEU A 362 -14.24 0.78 -16.19
CA LEU A 362 -15.36 0.29 -15.39
C LEU A 362 -16.30 -0.64 -16.16
N ALA A 363 -16.45 -0.44 -17.48
CA ALA A 363 -17.25 -1.31 -18.34
C ALA A 363 -16.59 -2.69 -18.57
N VAL A 364 -15.25 -2.75 -18.64
CA VAL A 364 -14.50 -3.99 -18.94
C VAL A 364 -14.23 -4.84 -17.68
N LEU A 365 -14.03 -4.19 -16.54
CA LEU A 365 -13.60 -4.83 -15.29
C LEU A 365 -14.44 -6.04 -14.86
N PRO A 366 -15.81 -6.00 -14.92
CA PRO A 366 -16.63 -7.14 -14.47
C PRO A 366 -16.40 -8.41 -15.28
N ASP A 367 -16.26 -8.29 -16.59
CA ASP A 367 -16.06 -9.43 -17.49
C ASP A 367 -14.67 -10.04 -17.31
N VAL A 368 -13.65 -9.20 -17.12
CA VAL A 368 -12.29 -9.63 -16.83
C VAL A 368 -12.24 -10.42 -15.51
N VAL A 369 -12.81 -9.87 -14.44
CA VAL A 369 -12.84 -10.55 -13.12
C VAL A 369 -13.60 -11.88 -13.21
N ARG A 370 -14.75 -11.90 -13.87
CA ARG A 370 -15.56 -13.12 -14.07
C ARG A 370 -14.74 -14.18 -14.83
N GLY A 371 -14.02 -13.79 -15.87
CA GLY A 371 -13.18 -14.68 -16.64
C GLY A 371 -12.06 -15.31 -15.82
N VAL A 372 -11.40 -14.53 -14.95
CA VAL A 372 -10.34 -15.05 -14.07
C VAL A 372 -10.93 -16.02 -13.04
N ARG A 373 -12.03 -15.65 -12.38
CA ARG A 373 -12.75 -16.51 -11.41
C ARG A 373 -13.20 -17.83 -12.03
N GLY A 374 -13.75 -17.78 -13.24
CA GLY A 374 -14.19 -18.99 -13.96
C GLY A 374 -13.06 -19.98 -14.22
N ARG A 375 -11.87 -19.51 -14.55
CA ARG A 375 -10.68 -20.38 -14.72
C ARG A 375 -10.23 -21.07 -13.45
N LEU A 376 -10.43 -20.45 -12.30
CA LEU A 376 -10.10 -21.02 -10.99
C LEU A 376 -11.22 -21.88 -10.40
N GLY A 377 -12.38 -21.99 -11.08
CA GLY A 377 -13.54 -22.69 -10.58
C GLY A 377 -14.04 -22.12 -9.25
N ALA A 378 -13.92 -20.79 -9.08
CA ALA A 378 -14.45 -20.09 -7.92
C ALA A 378 -15.98 -20.28 -7.84
N PRO A 379 -16.57 -20.38 -6.62
CA PRO A 379 -18.02 -20.46 -6.48
C PRO A 379 -18.65 -19.18 -7.02
N GLU A 380 -19.58 -19.34 -7.94
CA GLU A 380 -20.47 -18.22 -8.30
C GLU A 380 -21.34 -17.93 -7.08
N ARG A 381 -21.60 -16.65 -6.83
CA ARG A 381 -22.53 -16.26 -5.77
C ARG A 381 -23.87 -16.83 -6.17
N ALA A 382 -24.22 -18.01 -5.61
CA ALA A 382 -25.54 -18.60 -5.81
C ALA A 382 -26.56 -17.52 -5.46
N GLU A 383 -27.55 -17.37 -6.30
CA GLU A 383 -28.70 -16.48 -6.19
C GLU A 383 -29.44 -16.72 -4.86
N GLU A 384 -28.86 -16.32 -3.73
CA GLU A 384 -29.55 -16.25 -2.43
C GLU A 384 -30.71 -15.24 -2.45
N ALA A 385 -30.86 -14.48 -3.55
CA ALA A 385 -31.94 -13.51 -3.74
C ALA A 385 -33.23 -14.12 -4.26
N THR A 386 -33.30 -15.36 -4.74
CA THR A 386 -34.51 -15.99 -5.28
C THR A 386 -35.25 -16.91 -4.31
N ALA A 387 -34.64 -17.35 -3.23
CA ALA A 387 -35.28 -18.19 -2.22
C ALA A 387 -36.19 -17.41 -1.25
N ALA A 388 -36.03 -16.10 -1.12
CA ALA A 388 -36.83 -15.26 -0.23
C ALA A 388 -38.16 -14.76 -0.90
N SER A 389 -38.31 -14.88 -2.21
CA SER A 389 -39.51 -14.43 -2.93
C SER A 389 -40.49 -15.55 -3.37
N ALA A 390 -40.13 -16.82 -3.16
CA ALA A 390 -40.98 -17.97 -3.53
C ALA A 390 -41.79 -18.56 -2.37
N GLY A 391 -41.73 -17.99 -1.18
CA GLY A 391 -42.37 -18.48 0.06
C GLY A 391 -43.70 -17.85 0.43
N SER A 392 -44.39 -17.12 -0.48
CA SER A 392 -45.70 -16.53 -0.18
C SER A 392 -46.68 -16.62 -1.35
N ALA A 393 -47.14 -17.83 -1.66
CA ALA A 393 -48.45 -18.01 -2.31
C ALA A 393 -48.86 -19.49 -2.30
N SER A 394 -49.88 -19.73 -1.64
CA SER A 394 -50.98 -20.66 -1.80
C SER A 394 -51.22 -21.55 -0.58
N GLY A 395 -52.31 -21.14 0.06
CA GLY A 395 -52.96 -21.87 1.11
C GLY A 395 -53.88 -22.97 0.56
N ASP A 396 -54.27 -23.73 1.47
CA ASP A 396 -55.58 -24.33 1.72
C ASP A 396 -55.82 -25.78 1.28
N SER A 397 -56.39 -26.45 2.26
CA SER A 397 -57.34 -27.59 2.27
C SER A 397 -56.81 -29.03 2.22
N GLY A 398 -57.21 -29.74 3.27
CA GLY A 398 -57.47 -31.19 3.15
C GLY A 398 -57.24 -32.07 4.39
N VAL A 399 -58.18 -32.05 5.30
CA VAL A 399 -58.51 -32.99 6.38
C VAL A 399 -58.32 -34.48 6.02
N SER A 400 -57.72 -35.29 6.89
CA SER A 400 -58.36 -36.58 7.31
C SER A 400 -57.57 -37.30 8.39
N ALA A 401 -58.32 -37.89 9.33
CA ALA A 401 -58.00 -38.46 10.62
C ALA A 401 -57.39 -39.90 10.61
N GLY A 402 -56.59 -40.19 11.60
CA GLY A 402 -56.27 -41.22 12.55
C GLY A 402 -56.41 -42.73 12.18
N PRO A 403 -56.21 -43.70 13.09
CA PRO A 403 -55.86 -43.62 14.53
C PRO A 403 -54.72 -44.56 15.03
N ALA A 404 -54.30 -44.31 16.22
CA ALA A 404 -53.89 -45.05 17.42
C ALA A 404 -53.44 -46.54 17.41
N GLY A 405 -52.47 -46.81 18.25
CA GLY A 405 -52.09 -48.11 18.83
C GLY A 405 -50.70 -48.04 19.45
N SER A 406 -50.52 -47.89 20.64
CA SER A 406 -50.63 -48.47 21.97
C SER A 406 -49.40 -49.28 22.41
N ALA A 407 -48.87 -48.85 23.56
CA ALA A 407 -48.28 -49.57 24.71
C ALA A 407 -46.89 -50.12 24.69
N GLY A 408 -46.08 -49.61 25.51
CA GLY A 408 -45.00 -49.80 26.41
C GLY A 408 -44.79 -51.15 27.05
N PRO A 409 -44.07 -51.29 28.18
CA PRO A 409 -42.84 -50.65 28.65
C PRO A 409 -41.73 -51.68 28.99
N GLY A 410 -40.51 -51.27 29.20
CA GLY A 410 -39.45 -52.14 29.68
C GLY A 410 -38.23 -51.40 30.23
N ALA A 411 -38.00 -51.64 31.48
CA ALA A 411 -37.12 -51.00 32.41
C ALA A 411 -35.62 -51.29 32.25
N GLY A 412 -34.82 -50.38 32.68
CA GLY A 412 -33.75 -50.63 33.59
C GLY A 412 -32.32 -50.64 33.16
N GLY A 413 -31.57 -49.67 33.76
CA GLY A 413 -30.21 -49.94 34.15
C GLY A 413 -29.17 -48.92 33.67
N PRO A 414 -28.25 -48.51 34.51
CA PRO A 414 -27.59 -47.23 34.46
C PRO A 414 -26.19 -47.30 33.85
N GLY A 415 -25.75 -46.21 33.31
CA GLY A 415 -24.37 -45.78 33.31
C GLY A 415 -23.48 -46.18 32.17
N ALA A 416 -23.15 -45.19 31.39
CA ALA A 416 -21.78 -44.93 30.95
C ALA A 416 -21.78 -43.55 30.33
N GLY A 417 -20.87 -42.68 30.79
CA GLY A 417 -20.67 -41.37 30.25
C GLY A 417 -20.44 -41.44 28.74
N GLY A 418 -21.27 -40.73 28.02
CA GLY A 418 -21.07 -40.51 26.60
C GLY A 418 -19.81 -39.69 26.37
N PRO A 419 -19.06 -39.98 25.31
CA PRO A 419 -17.99 -39.12 24.87
C PRO A 419 -18.60 -37.79 24.47
N GLY A 420 -17.91 -36.71 24.89
CA GLY A 420 -18.31 -35.36 24.51
C GLY A 420 -18.59 -35.27 23.03
N ASP A 421 -19.57 -34.46 22.67
CA ASP A 421 -19.88 -34.06 21.30
C ASP A 421 -18.57 -33.63 20.66
N GLU A 422 -17.92 -34.52 19.93
CA GLU A 422 -16.93 -34.12 18.93
C GLU A 422 -17.74 -33.38 17.89
N GLU A 423 -17.67 -31.99 17.97
CA GLU A 423 -18.16 -31.11 16.91
C GLU A 423 -17.56 -31.65 15.60
N ALA A 424 -18.40 -32.03 14.67
CA ALA A 424 -17.97 -32.51 13.36
C ALA A 424 -17.11 -31.44 12.69
N GLU A 425 -15.80 -31.61 12.79
CA GLU A 425 -14.82 -30.73 12.18
C GLU A 425 -14.53 -31.21 10.76
N LEU A 426 -14.85 -30.39 9.76
CA LEU A 426 -14.49 -30.67 8.37
C LEU A 426 -13.09 -30.11 8.10
N VAL A 427 -12.18 -30.95 7.63
CA VAL A 427 -10.79 -30.54 7.31
C VAL A 427 -10.63 -30.41 5.79
N VAL A 428 -10.13 -29.27 5.35
CA VAL A 428 -9.77 -28.95 3.96
C VAL A 428 -8.24 -28.95 3.84
N ASP A 429 -7.70 -29.87 3.06
CA ASP A 429 -6.26 -29.92 2.78
C ASP A 429 -5.90 -29.09 1.55
N SER A 430 -5.32 -27.94 1.78
CA SER A 430 -4.82 -27.00 0.76
C SER A 430 -3.30 -26.82 0.81
N LEU A 431 -2.58 -27.79 1.42
CA LEU A 431 -1.11 -27.77 1.48
C LEU A 431 -0.50 -27.79 0.07
N GLY A 432 0.50 -26.94 -0.17
CA GLY A 432 1.17 -26.79 -1.46
C GLY A 432 0.39 -26.01 -2.50
N LYS A 433 -0.76 -25.43 -2.13
CA LYS A 433 -1.57 -24.58 -3.01
C LYS A 433 -1.44 -23.12 -2.59
N LEU A 434 -1.22 -22.25 -3.58
CA LEU A 434 -1.14 -20.82 -3.36
C LEU A 434 -2.54 -20.18 -3.32
N CYS A 435 -2.70 -19.07 -2.60
CA CYS A 435 -3.93 -18.29 -2.67
C CYS A 435 -4.17 -17.81 -4.12
N PRO A 436 -5.44 -17.75 -4.56
CA PRO A 436 -6.65 -17.85 -3.72
C PRO A 436 -7.21 -19.26 -3.52
N ILE A 437 -6.51 -20.35 -3.88
CA ILE A 437 -7.06 -21.72 -3.87
C ILE A 437 -7.54 -22.15 -2.46
N PRO A 438 -6.79 -21.95 -1.36
CA PRO A 438 -7.28 -22.32 -0.02
C PRO A 438 -8.62 -21.66 0.34
N VAL A 439 -8.80 -20.40 -0.06
CA VAL A 439 -10.05 -19.65 0.17
C VAL A 439 -11.18 -20.15 -0.72
N ILE A 440 -10.90 -20.51 -1.96
CA ILE A 440 -11.88 -21.13 -2.88
C ILE A 440 -12.36 -22.48 -2.36
N GLU A 441 -11.44 -23.31 -1.88
CA GLU A 441 -11.76 -24.64 -1.33
C GLU A 441 -12.61 -24.51 -0.05
N LEU A 442 -12.23 -23.62 0.86
CA LEU A 442 -13.04 -23.27 2.03
C LEU A 442 -14.47 -22.85 1.63
N ALA A 443 -14.59 -21.95 0.66
CA ALA A 443 -15.88 -21.44 0.20
C ALA A 443 -16.78 -22.53 -0.40
N LYS A 444 -16.21 -23.54 -1.04
CA LYS A 444 -16.96 -24.67 -1.61
C LYS A 444 -17.57 -25.57 -0.53
N VAL A 445 -16.90 -25.76 0.59
CA VAL A 445 -17.29 -26.74 1.61
C VAL A 445 -17.96 -26.13 2.85
N ILE A 446 -17.85 -24.82 3.08
CA ILE A 446 -18.42 -24.18 4.28
C ILE A 446 -19.92 -24.40 4.39
N GLY A 447 -20.62 -24.54 3.26
CA GLY A 447 -22.04 -24.84 3.19
C GLY A 447 -22.41 -26.28 3.60
N GLU A 448 -21.45 -27.20 3.65
CA GLU A 448 -21.68 -28.60 3.97
C GLU A 448 -21.73 -28.84 5.49
N VAL A 449 -21.13 -27.97 6.31
CA VAL A 449 -21.24 -28.05 7.76
C VAL A 449 -22.49 -27.33 8.27
N PRO A 450 -23.13 -27.73 9.36
CA PRO A 450 -24.27 -27.04 9.93
C PRO A 450 -23.88 -25.64 10.42
N VAL A 451 -24.86 -24.76 10.57
CA VAL A 451 -24.63 -23.45 11.22
C VAL A 451 -24.08 -23.69 12.63
N GLY A 452 -22.97 -23.04 12.97
CA GLY A 452 -22.20 -23.30 14.18
C GLY A 452 -21.10 -24.37 14.00
N GLY A 453 -21.10 -25.14 12.91
CA GLY A 453 -20.07 -26.15 12.61
C GLY A 453 -18.72 -25.51 12.26
N LEU A 454 -17.67 -26.32 12.40
CA LEU A 454 -16.29 -25.89 12.23
C LEU A 454 -15.68 -26.46 10.95
N VAL A 455 -14.98 -25.62 10.20
CA VAL A 455 -14.12 -26.01 9.08
C VAL A 455 -12.68 -25.61 9.42
N THR A 456 -11.75 -26.53 9.25
CA THR A 456 -10.32 -26.27 9.42
C THR A 456 -9.62 -26.38 8.07
N VAL A 457 -8.99 -25.30 7.63
CA VAL A 457 -8.19 -25.26 6.39
C VAL A 457 -6.72 -25.41 6.74
N LEU A 458 -6.07 -26.43 6.16
CA LEU A 458 -4.63 -26.61 6.24
C LEU A 458 -3.99 -25.92 5.04
N ALA A 459 -3.14 -24.92 5.27
CA ALA A 459 -2.40 -24.25 4.22
C ALA A 459 -0.98 -23.87 4.69
N ASP A 460 -0.05 -23.82 3.74
CA ASP A 460 1.34 -23.42 3.92
C ASP A 460 1.70 -22.13 3.17
N ASP A 461 0.71 -21.56 2.48
CA ASP A 461 0.83 -20.25 1.84
C ASP A 461 0.64 -19.10 2.86
N GLU A 462 1.57 -18.15 2.87
CA GLU A 462 1.56 -17.00 3.78
C GLU A 462 0.35 -16.07 3.55
N ALA A 463 -0.16 -15.98 2.32
CA ALA A 463 -1.33 -15.20 1.99
C ALA A 463 -2.62 -15.74 2.65
N ALA A 464 -2.72 -17.05 2.88
CA ALA A 464 -3.87 -17.67 3.54
C ALA A 464 -4.14 -17.08 4.94
N ARG A 465 -3.08 -16.66 5.65
CA ARG A 465 -3.16 -16.03 6.97
C ARG A 465 -3.94 -14.71 6.95
N LEU A 466 -3.95 -14.02 5.82
CA LEU A 466 -4.66 -12.75 5.62
C LEU A 466 -6.01 -12.98 4.97
N ASP A 467 -6.04 -13.81 3.95
CA ASP A 467 -7.19 -13.92 3.08
C ASP A 467 -8.32 -14.75 3.68
N ILE A 468 -8.01 -15.76 4.51
CA ILE A 468 -9.04 -16.54 5.23
C ILE A 468 -9.80 -15.66 6.25
N PRO A 469 -9.14 -14.89 7.14
CA PRO A 469 -9.83 -13.92 8.00
C PRO A 469 -10.61 -12.84 7.23
N ALA A 470 -10.03 -12.29 6.15
CA ALA A 470 -10.70 -11.32 5.31
C ALA A 470 -11.96 -11.91 4.66
N TRP A 471 -11.86 -13.14 4.12
CA TRP A 471 -13.00 -13.87 3.59
C TRP A 471 -14.10 -14.09 4.64
N CYS A 472 -13.72 -14.52 5.86
CA CYS A 472 -14.67 -14.68 6.97
C CYS A 472 -15.44 -13.39 7.25
N ALA A 473 -14.74 -12.25 7.31
CA ALA A 473 -15.34 -10.95 7.54
C ALA A 473 -16.30 -10.55 6.40
N MET A 474 -15.93 -10.80 5.14
CA MET A 474 -16.75 -10.49 3.96
C MET A 474 -17.99 -11.40 3.84
N ARG A 475 -17.91 -12.64 4.32
CA ARG A 475 -18.98 -13.64 4.22
C ARG A 475 -19.80 -13.82 5.52
N GLY A 476 -19.45 -13.09 6.57
CA GLY A 476 -20.16 -13.12 7.85
C GLY A 476 -19.90 -14.37 8.68
N HIS A 477 -18.81 -15.09 8.42
CA HIS A 477 -18.36 -16.22 9.22
C HIS A 477 -17.42 -15.78 10.35
N THR A 478 -17.16 -16.67 11.33
CA THR A 478 -16.23 -16.36 12.42
C THR A 478 -14.89 -17.04 12.18
N TYR A 479 -13.84 -16.24 12.10
CA TYR A 479 -12.48 -16.76 12.17
C TYR A 479 -12.10 -17.00 13.64
N GLU A 480 -11.80 -18.28 14.02
CA GLU A 480 -11.45 -18.67 15.38
C GLU A 480 -9.95 -18.67 15.68
N GLY A 481 -9.14 -18.33 14.68
CA GLY A 481 -7.69 -18.28 14.83
C GLY A 481 -6.95 -19.37 14.08
N GLU A 482 -5.64 -19.37 14.26
CA GLU A 482 -4.72 -20.32 13.63
C GLU A 482 -4.02 -21.19 14.67
N ARG A 483 -3.60 -22.39 14.26
CA ARG A 483 -2.77 -23.31 15.08
C ARG A 483 -1.69 -23.93 14.21
N PRO A 484 -0.48 -24.17 14.76
CA PRO A 484 0.51 -24.97 14.06
C PRO A 484 -0.05 -26.38 13.76
N ALA A 485 0.18 -26.87 12.55
CA ALA A 485 -0.10 -28.25 12.15
C ALA A 485 1.22 -28.97 11.87
N ASP A 486 1.19 -30.29 11.67
CA ASP A 486 2.38 -31.07 11.33
C ASP A 486 3.07 -30.57 10.06
N ARG A 487 2.27 -30.06 9.14
CA ARG A 487 2.71 -29.29 7.95
C ARG A 487 1.83 -28.06 7.81
N GLY A 488 2.45 -26.90 7.62
CA GLY A 488 1.75 -25.62 7.43
C GLY A 488 1.02 -25.13 8.69
N THR A 489 -0.09 -24.46 8.46
CA THR A 489 -0.93 -23.84 9.50
C THR A 489 -2.38 -24.28 9.31
N ALA A 490 -3.06 -24.56 10.42
CA ALA A 490 -4.48 -24.87 10.47
C ALA A 490 -5.29 -23.62 10.81
N TYR A 491 -6.11 -23.16 9.88
CA TYR A 491 -7.00 -22.00 10.02
C TYR A 491 -8.41 -22.46 10.33
N ARG A 492 -8.97 -22.02 11.47
CA ARG A 492 -10.27 -22.50 11.97
C ARG A 492 -11.37 -21.46 11.67
N VAL A 493 -12.39 -21.92 10.99
CA VAL A 493 -13.53 -21.10 10.54
C VAL A 493 -14.85 -21.69 11.01
N ARG A 494 -15.63 -20.92 11.76
CA ARG A 494 -16.97 -21.32 12.21
C ARG A 494 -18.04 -20.74 11.30
N ARG A 495 -18.88 -21.60 10.74
CA ARG A 495 -20.04 -21.18 9.93
C ARG A 495 -21.07 -20.41 10.77
N ARG A 496 -21.51 -19.24 10.32
CA ARG A 496 -22.51 -18.39 11.00
C ARG A 496 -23.86 -18.33 10.24
N ALA A 497 -23.86 -18.42 8.93
CA ALA A 497 -25.04 -18.28 8.09
C ALA A 497 -25.11 -19.40 7.04
#